data_28e847dbbd070d94bb7f25f534599058
#
_entry.id   28e847dbbd070d94bb7f25f534599058
#
_cell.length_a   1.000
_cell.length_b   1.000
_cell.length_c   1.000
_cell.angle_alpha   90.00
_cell.angle_beta   90.00
_cell.angle_gamma   90.00
#
_symmetry.space_group_name_H-M   'P 1'
#
loop_
_entity.id
_entity.type
_entity.pdbx_description
1 polymer ?
#
loop_
_entity_poly.entity_id
_entity_poly.type
_entity_poly.pdbx_seq_one_letter_code
_entity_poly.pdbx_strand_id
1 'polypeptide(L)' 'MVRKRGKKFVIVSHKTGKTIESGFTSRKAAEERLGQIRRAKYAKRG' A
#
# COMPACT_ATOMS: atom_id res chain seq x y z
N MET A 1 -2.64 -0.57 -4.30
CA MET A 1 -2.59 0.67 -5.09
C MET A 1 -2.32 1.85 -4.18
N VAL A 2 -1.47 2.75 -4.63
CA VAL A 2 -1.10 3.93 -3.83
C VAL A 2 -1.89 5.13 -4.32
N ARG A 3 -2.48 5.88 -3.38
CA ARG A 3 -3.22 7.09 -3.70
C ARG A 3 -2.71 8.25 -2.86
N LYS A 4 -2.77 9.43 -3.45
CA LYS A 4 -2.35 10.66 -2.75
C LYS A 4 -3.54 11.28 -2.05
N ARG A 5 -3.38 11.62 -0.78
CA ARG A 5 -4.39 12.33 -0.01
C ARG A 5 -3.74 13.55 0.66
N GLY A 6 -4.01 14.73 0.09
CA GLY A 6 -3.39 15.93 0.61
C GLY A 6 -1.88 15.83 0.51
N LYS A 7 -1.22 15.93 1.64
CA LYS A 7 0.24 15.86 1.70
C LYS A 7 0.75 14.45 2.01
N LYS A 8 -0.14 13.47 2.07
CA LYS A 8 0.26 12.13 2.45
C LYS A 8 -0.21 11.12 1.41
N PHE A 9 0.31 9.93 1.52
CA PHE A 9 -0.05 8.84 0.62
C PHE A 9 -0.68 7.72 1.40
N VAL A 10 -1.59 7.00 0.75
CA VAL A 10 -2.28 5.88 1.37
C VAL A 10 -2.22 4.68 0.43
N ILE A 11 -2.29 3.50 1.02
CA ILE A 11 -2.36 2.25 0.25
C ILE A 11 -3.78 1.75 0.29
N VAL A 12 -4.36 1.52 -0.88
CA VAL A 12 -5.75 1.11 -1.01
C VAL A 12 -5.80 -0.27 -1.64
N SER A 13 -6.69 -1.10 -1.13
CA SER A 13 -6.89 -2.44 -1.68
C SER A 13 -7.51 -2.34 -3.07
N HIS A 14 -6.95 -3.10 -3.99
CA HIS A 14 -7.44 -3.12 -5.36
C HIS A 14 -8.79 -3.83 -5.46
N LYS A 15 -9.03 -4.82 -4.60
CA LYS A 15 -10.27 -5.59 -4.66
C LYS A 15 -11.44 -4.90 -3.98
N THR A 16 -11.22 -4.41 -2.77
CA THR A 16 -12.31 -3.85 -1.98
C THR A 16 -12.36 -2.34 -2.00
N GLY A 17 -11.26 -1.69 -2.42
CA GLY A 17 -11.18 -0.24 -2.40
C GLY A 17 -10.98 0.34 -1.03
N LYS A 18 -10.75 -0.49 -0.03
CA LYS A 18 -10.54 -0.01 1.34
C LYS A 18 -9.10 0.37 1.56
N THR A 19 -8.88 1.36 2.43
CA THR A 19 -7.54 1.77 2.79
C THR A 19 -6.88 0.71 3.65
N ILE A 20 -5.75 0.20 3.19
CA ILE A 20 -4.98 -0.80 3.94
C ILE A 20 -4.08 -0.12 4.95
N GLU A 21 -3.31 0.88 4.50
CA GLU A 21 -2.42 1.64 5.36
C GLU A 21 -2.40 3.09 4.90
N SER A 22 -2.05 3.98 5.82
CA SER A 22 -2.03 5.40 5.52
C SER A 22 -0.92 6.06 6.32
N GLY A 23 -0.75 7.38 6.11
CA GLY A 23 0.23 8.14 6.87
C GLY A 23 1.62 8.13 6.27
N PHE A 24 1.77 7.68 5.04
CA PHE A 24 3.06 7.75 4.37
C PHE A 24 3.34 9.17 3.92
N THR A 25 4.55 9.65 4.18
CA THR A 25 4.93 11.00 3.81
C THR A 25 5.48 11.09 2.40
N SER A 26 5.81 9.96 1.78
CA SER A 26 6.31 9.96 0.41
C SER A 26 5.73 8.79 -0.35
N ARG A 27 5.62 8.98 -1.66
CA ARG A 27 5.11 7.94 -2.53
C ARG A 27 6.03 6.73 -2.52
N LYS A 28 7.33 6.98 -2.45
CA LYS A 28 8.30 5.89 -2.43
C LYS A 28 8.07 4.99 -1.22
N ALA A 29 7.85 5.58 -0.06
CA ALA A 29 7.61 4.80 1.15
C ALA A 29 6.34 3.97 1.01
N ALA A 30 5.28 4.56 0.45
CA ALA A 30 4.03 3.85 0.25
C ALA A 30 4.20 2.69 -0.73
N GLU A 31 4.95 2.92 -1.81
CA GLU A 31 5.15 1.87 -2.81
C GLU A 31 6.01 0.74 -2.26
N GLU A 32 7.01 1.06 -1.45
CA GLU A 32 7.81 0.03 -0.82
C GLU A 32 6.98 -0.82 0.11
N ARG A 33 6.12 -0.19 0.88
CA ARG A 33 5.24 -0.93 1.77
C ARG A 33 4.27 -1.80 1.00
N LEU A 34 3.74 -1.26 -0.09
CA LEU A 34 2.83 -2.03 -0.95
C LEU A 34 3.53 -3.27 -1.50
N GLY A 35 4.79 -3.11 -1.92
CA GLY A 35 5.57 -4.24 -2.39
C GLY A 35 5.74 -5.31 -1.33
N GLN A 36 6.01 -4.90 -0.08
CA GLN A 36 6.15 -5.84 1.01
C GLN A 36 4.84 -6.59 1.27
N ILE A 37 3.74 -5.89 1.21
CA ILE A 37 2.43 -6.51 1.41
C ILE A 37 2.17 -7.56 0.33
N ARG A 38 2.50 -7.22 -0.91
CA ARG A 38 2.31 -8.17 -2.01
C ARG A 38 3.19 -9.39 -1.86
N ARG A 39 4.45 -9.17 -1.49
CA ARG A 39 5.39 -10.28 -1.31
C ARG A 39 4.92 -11.22 -0.21
N ALA A 40 4.49 -10.64 0.91
CA ALA A 40 4.01 -11.45 2.01
C ALA A 40 2.80 -12.28 1.59
N LYS A 41 1.93 -11.69 0.78
CA LYS A 41 0.74 -12.37 0.32
C LYS A 41 1.08 -13.56 -0.59
N TYR A 42 2.04 -13.37 -1.49
CA TYR A 42 2.42 -14.44 -2.39
C TYR A 42 3.31 -15.48 -1.71
N ALA A 43 4.19 -15.03 -0.85
CA ALA A 43 5.06 -15.94 -0.13
C ALA A 43 4.27 -16.93 0.72
N LYS A 44 3.12 -16.51 1.18
CA LYS A 44 2.29 -17.33 2.05
C LYS A 44 1.72 -18.54 1.33
N ARG A 45 1.70 -18.52 0.05
CA ARG A 45 1.18 -19.64 -0.72
C ARG A 45 2.12 -20.84 -0.70
N GLY A 46 3.34 -20.56 -0.51
CA GLY A 46 4.46 -21.52 -0.43
C GLY A 46 4.11 -22.94 -0.35
#